data_a84f40f8a39498e18cb66f9dc5c64ad0
#
_entry.id   a84f40f8a39498e18cb66f9dc5c64ad0
#
_cell.length_a   1.000
_cell.length_b   1.000
_cell.length_c   1.000
_cell.angle_alpha   90.00
_cell.angle_beta   90.00
_cell.angle_gamma   90.00
#
_symmetry.space_group_name_H-M   'P 1'
#
loop_
_entity.id
_entity.type
_entity.pdbx_description
1 polymer ?
#
loop_
_entity_poly.entity_id
_entity_poly.type
_entity_poly.pdbx_seq_one_letter_code
_entity_poly.pdbx_strand_id
1 'polypeptide(L)'
;MGRVIRGQRKGAGSVFKAHVKHRKGAARLRHVDFAERHGRGEMIVWSSVIRTASRRGQSSSSLLRASTLDSSSTAARKLNIGNVLPIGTMPEGTIICCLEEKPGDRGKLARASGNYATVISHNPETKKSRVKLPSGSKKVISSANRAVVGVVAGGGRIDKPILKAGRAYHKYKAKRNCWPRVRGVAMNPVEHPFGGGNHQHIGKPSTIRRDAPAGRKVGLIAARRTGRLRGTKTVQEKEN
;
A
#
# COMPACT_ATOMS: atom_id res chain seq x y z
N MET A 1 -2.69 21.28 -34.41
CA MET A 1 -2.73 20.03 -33.59
C MET A 1 -1.77 20.18 -32.42
N GLY A 2 -2.15 19.72 -31.22
CA GLY A 2 -1.29 19.78 -30.03
C GLY A 2 -0.18 18.74 -30.04
N ARG A 3 0.90 18.97 -29.29
CA ARG A 3 1.97 17.99 -29.07
C ARG A 3 1.51 16.90 -28.11
N VAL A 4 2.22 15.78 -28.10
CA VAL A 4 2.05 14.72 -27.10
C VAL A 4 2.43 15.27 -25.73
N ILE A 5 1.50 15.31 -24.80
CA ILE A 5 1.73 15.81 -23.44
C ILE A 5 2.51 14.81 -22.59
N ARG A 6 3.10 15.28 -21.49
CA ARG A 6 3.90 14.44 -20.58
C ARG A 6 3.11 13.24 -20.02
N GLY A 7 1.80 13.41 -19.79
CA GLY A 7 0.92 12.32 -19.33
C GLY A 7 0.88 11.15 -20.31
N GLN A 8 0.77 11.43 -21.62
CA GLN A 8 0.80 10.43 -22.69
C GLN A 8 2.18 9.77 -22.80
N ARG A 9 3.26 10.54 -22.73
CA ARG A 9 4.64 10.01 -22.76
C ARG A 9 4.93 9.06 -21.61
N LYS A 10 4.34 9.28 -20.43
CA LYS A 10 4.46 8.35 -19.29
C LYS A 10 3.85 6.98 -19.57
N GLY A 11 2.79 6.91 -20.35
CA GLY A 11 2.16 5.65 -20.75
C GLY A 11 3.10 4.74 -21.54
N ALA A 12 3.95 5.32 -22.40
CA ALA A 12 4.97 4.57 -23.13
C ALA A 12 6.13 4.05 -22.25
N GLY A 13 6.24 4.53 -21.02
CA GLY A 13 7.27 4.12 -20.06
C GLY A 13 8.61 4.80 -20.28
N SER A 14 9.41 4.43 -21.27
CA SER A 14 10.68 5.06 -21.63
C SER A 14 11.46 5.66 -20.44
N VAL A 15 11.82 6.96 -20.50
CA VAL A 15 12.54 7.70 -19.45
C VAL A 15 11.80 7.82 -18.13
N PHE A 16 10.51 7.52 -18.08
CA PHE A 16 9.67 7.60 -16.88
C PHE A 16 9.55 6.27 -16.13
N LYS A 17 10.22 5.21 -16.57
CA LYS A 17 10.27 3.93 -15.87
C LYS A 17 10.85 4.09 -14.46
N ALA A 18 10.39 3.28 -13.53
CA ALA A 18 10.95 3.25 -12.18
C ALA A 18 12.39 2.72 -12.19
N HIS A 19 13.27 3.31 -11.39
CA HIS A 19 14.64 2.85 -11.22
C HIS A 19 14.63 1.60 -10.33
N VAL A 20 14.70 0.42 -10.94
CA VAL A 20 14.56 -0.87 -10.24
C VAL A 20 15.86 -1.68 -10.14
N LYS A 21 16.95 -1.24 -10.75
CA LYS A 21 18.21 -1.99 -10.85
C LYS A 21 18.73 -2.54 -9.51
N HIS A 22 18.55 -1.79 -8.43
CA HIS A 22 19.02 -2.20 -7.10
C HIS A 22 17.90 -2.71 -6.17
N ARG A 23 16.71 -2.96 -6.69
CA ARG A 23 15.58 -3.45 -5.89
C ARG A 23 15.64 -4.98 -5.79
N LYS A 24 15.62 -5.49 -4.56
CA LYS A 24 15.58 -6.92 -4.27
C LYS A 24 14.18 -7.54 -4.43
N GLY A 25 13.18 -6.78 -4.82
CA GLY A 25 11.79 -7.20 -4.92
C GLY A 25 10.93 -6.75 -3.74
N ALA A 26 9.67 -7.17 -3.75
CA ALA A 26 8.73 -6.89 -2.67
C ALA A 26 8.83 -7.97 -1.59
N ALA A 27 8.85 -7.56 -0.32
CA ALA A 27 8.73 -8.48 0.80
C ALA A 27 7.39 -9.24 0.73
N ARG A 28 7.43 -10.54 0.92
CA ARG A 28 6.25 -11.42 0.88
C ARG A 28 6.40 -12.49 1.95
N LEU A 29 5.28 -13.06 2.41
CA LEU A 29 5.31 -14.23 3.25
C LEU A 29 5.93 -15.42 2.50
N ARG A 30 6.51 -16.35 3.23
CA ARG A 30 7.02 -17.61 2.67
C ARG A 30 5.90 -18.40 1.99
N HIS A 31 6.24 -19.23 1.02
CA HIS A 31 5.30 -20.23 0.51
C HIS A 31 4.84 -21.14 1.63
N VAL A 32 3.62 -21.65 1.50
CA VAL A 32 3.12 -22.70 2.39
C VAL A 32 3.79 -24.01 1.99
N ASP A 33 4.50 -24.63 2.90
CA ASP A 33 5.14 -25.92 2.68
C ASP A 33 4.11 -27.04 2.68
N PHE A 34 4.52 -28.22 2.20
CA PHE A 34 3.68 -29.42 2.23
C PHE A 34 3.27 -29.79 3.65
N ALA A 35 4.19 -29.72 4.61
CA ALA A 35 3.92 -30.01 6.01
C ALA A 35 2.90 -29.04 6.62
N GLU A 36 2.98 -27.73 6.33
CA GLU A 36 1.98 -26.74 6.76
C GLU A 36 0.61 -26.98 6.12
N ARG A 37 0.57 -27.53 4.90
CA ARG A 37 -0.68 -27.77 4.16
C ARG A 37 -1.37 -29.05 4.57
N HIS A 38 -0.62 -30.10 4.84
CA HIS A 38 -1.11 -31.47 5.05
C HIS A 38 -0.75 -32.06 6.43
N GLY A 39 0.18 -31.43 7.17
CA GLY A 39 0.60 -31.89 8.49
C GLY A 39 -0.43 -31.58 9.57
N ARG A 40 -0.60 -32.49 10.51
CA ARG A 40 -1.35 -32.25 11.72
C ARG A 40 -0.52 -31.39 12.68
N GLY A 41 -0.76 -30.10 12.69
CA GLY A 41 -0.65 -29.31 13.91
C GLY A 41 0.69 -28.69 14.30
N GLU A 42 1.81 -28.90 13.62
CA GLU A 42 3.02 -28.13 13.92
C GLU A 42 3.18 -26.95 12.98
N MET A 43 2.85 -25.77 13.48
CA MET A 43 3.04 -24.52 12.75
C MET A 43 4.42 -23.96 13.04
N ILE A 44 5.29 -24.01 12.02
CA ILE A 44 6.59 -23.33 12.10
C ILE A 44 6.34 -21.83 11.98
N VAL A 45 6.47 -21.13 13.08
CA VAL A 45 6.36 -19.66 13.12
C VAL A 45 7.65 -19.07 12.61
N TRP A 46 7.64 -18.52 11.39
CA TRP A 46 8.75 -17.76 10.86
C TRP A 46 8.50 -16.26 11.06
N SER A 47 9.37 -15.62 11.79
CA SER A 47 9.40 -14.17 11.88
C SER A 47 10.15 -13.60 10.67
N SER A 48 9.43 -12.96 9.76
CA SER A 48 10.06 -12.18 8.69
C SER A 48 9.95 -10.69 9.00
N VAL A 49 11.06 -10.06 9.33
CA VAL A 49 11.12 -8.61 9.46
C VAL A 49 11.05 -7.99 8.07
N ILE A 50 9.94 -7.34 7.74
CA ILE A 50 9.81 -6.55 6.51
C ILE A 50 10.59 -5.25 6.71
N ARG A 51 11.84 -5.23 6.31
CA ARG A 51 12.60 -3.99 6.21
C ARG A 51 12.21 -3.24 4.94
N THR A 52 11.62 -2.07 5.09
CA THR A 52 11.68 -1.06 4.05
C THR A 52 13.11 -0.54 3.98
N ALA A 53 13.75 -0.69 2.83
CA ALA A 53 15.08 -0.18 2.57
C ALA A 53 15.15 1.32 2.88
N SER A 54 15.70 1.68 4.03
CA SER A 54 16.24 3.01 4.28
C SER A 54 17.54 3.14 3.49
N ARG A 55 17.81 4.32 3.00
CA ARG A 55 19.02 4.69 2.28
C ARG A 55 20.27 4.25 3.01
N ARG A 56 21.23 3.75 2.24
CA ARG A 56 22.61 3.32 2.53
C ARG A 56 22.73 1.92 3.12
N GLY A 57 23.14 1.04 2.25
CA GLY A 57 24.03 -0.12 2.35
C GLY A 57 24.46 -0.62 3.73
N GLN A 58 23.52 -0.99 4.60
CA GLN A 58 23.83 -1.94 5.67
C GLN A 58 22.70 -2.96 5.71
N SER A 59 22.98 -4.09 5.10
CA SER A 59 22.22 -5.31 5.25
C SER A 59 22.59 -5.93 6.60
N SER A 60 21.79 -5.70 7.61
CA SER A 60 21.77 -6.59 8.76
C SER A 60 20.46 -7.40 8.67
N SER A 61 20.57 -8.57 8.12
CA SER A 61 19.56 -9.61 8.19
C SER A 61 19.66 -10.26 9.56
N SER A 62 18.86 -9.82 10.53
CA SER A 62 18.58 -10.64 11.69
C SER A 62 17.50 -11.64 11.32
N LEU A 63 17.91 -12.82 10.90
CA LEU A 63 17.07 -14.00 10.87
C LEU A 63 16.79 -14.38 12.33
N LEU A 64 15.62 -14.06 12.83
CA LEU A 64 15.17 -14.63 14.09
C LEU A 64 14.82 -16.10 13.83
N ARG A 65 15.49 -17.00 14.56
CA ARG A 65 15.26 -18.44 14.53
C ARG A 65 13.80 -18.77 14.85
N ALA A 66 13.24 -19.72 14.14
CA ALA A 66 11.96 -20.34 14.46
C ALA A 66 12.08 -21.05 15.82
N SER A 67 11.17 -20.73 16.72
CA SER A 67 10.89 -21.59 17.87
C SER A 67 9.73 -22.51 17.49
N THR A 68 9.94 -23.82 17.58
CA THR A 68 8.86 -24.81 17.54
C THR A 68 8.00 -24.64 18.78
N LEU A 69 6.73 -24.33 18.57
CA LEU A 69 5.76 -24.26 19.65
C LEU A 69 5.00 -25.60 19.70
N ASP A 70 5.21 -26.33 20.79
CA ASP A 70 4.48 -27.52 21.12
C ASP A 70 2.97 -27.26 21.19
N SER A 71 2.19 -28.15 20.60
CA SER A 71 0.74 -28.01 20.41
C SER A 71 -0.10 -28.31 21.67
N SER A 72 0.52 -28.56 22.83
CA SER A 72 -0.17 -29.09 24.00
C SER A 72 -0.46 -28.11 25.15
N SER A 73 -0.11 -26.83 25.04
CA SER A 73 -0.45 -25.86 26.09
C SER A 73 -1.41 -24.78 25.60
N THR A 74 -2.62 -24.79 26.13
CA THR A 74 -3.66 -23.75 26.03
C THR A 74 -3.32 -22.47 26.81
N ALA A 75 -2.08 -22.32 27.25
CA ALA A 75 -1.61 -21.07 27.85
C ALA A 75 -1.53 -19.98 26.77
N ALA A 76 -2.09 -18.82 27.06
CA ALA A 76 -2.14 -17.64 26.22
C ALA A 76 -0.81 -17.43 25.47
N ARG A 77 -0.77 -17.84 24.22
CA ARG A 77 0.42 -17.71 23.35
C ARG A 77 0.74 -16.24 23.27
N LYS A 78 1.85 -15.83 23.84
CA LYS A 78 2.30 -14.44 23.80
C LYS A 78 2.42 -14.02 22.32
N LEU A 79 1.56 -13.10 21.88
CA LEU A 79 1.59 -12.52 20.55
C LEU A 79 2.77 -11.57 20.46
N ASN A 80 3.90 -12.09 20.03
CA ASN A 80 5.08 -11.25 19.80
C ASN A 80 4.94 -10.52 18.44
N ILE A 81 5.28 -9.23 18.42
CA ILE A 81 5.31 -8.44 17.20
C ILE A 81 6.27 -9.10 16.21
N GLY A 82 5.80 -9.30 14.97
CA GLY A 82 6.57 -9.96 13.91
C GLY A 82 6.21 -11.44 13.71
N ASN A 83 5.47 -12.05 14.60
CA ASN A 83 5.00 -13.43 14.39
C ASN A 83 4.06 -13.53 13.20
N VAL A 84 4.21 -14.61 12.43
CA VAL A 84 3.33 -14.95 11.31
C VAL A 84 2.41 -16.08 11.75
N LEU A 85 1.12 -15.79 11.89
CA LEU A 85 0.12 -16.74 12.40
C LEU A 85 -1.12 -16.74 11.49
N PRO A 86 -1.91 -17.82 11.49
CA PRO A 86 -3.26 -17.80 10.93
C PRO A 86 -4.14 -16.85 11.74
N ILE A 87 -5.02 -16.12 11.06
CA ILE A 87 -5.88 -15.13 11.71
C ILE A 87 -6.77 -15.76 12.77
N GLY A 88 -7.27 -16.95 12.50
CA GLY A 88 -8.18 -17.66 13.44
C GLY A 88 -7.56 -18.01 14.80
N THR A 89 -6.24 -17.98 14.94
CA THR A 89 -5.53 -18.22 16.20
C THR A 89 -5.22 -16.93 16.96
N MET A 90 -5.47 -15.78 16.37
CA MET A 90 -5.21 -14.47 16.98
C MET A 90 -6.46 -14.01 17.75
N PRO A 91 -6.34 -13.39 18.93
CA PRO A 91 -7.48 -12.81 19.62
C PRO A 91 -8.07 -11.65 18.83
N GLU A 92 -9.34 -11.38 19.06
CA GLU A 92 -10.03 -10.20 18.54
C GLU A 92 -9.36 -8.93 19.02
N GLY A 93 -9.38 -7.88 18.21
CA GLY A 93 -8.64 -6.62 18.46
C GLY A 93 -7.17 -6.64 18.06
N THR A 94 -6.60 -7.78 17.69
CA THR A 94 -5.18 -7.87 17.29
C THR A 94 -4.88 -7.00 16.06
N ILE A 95 -3.79 -6.24 16.15
CA ILE A 95 -3.26 -5.43 15.07
C ILE A 95 -2.35 -6.31 14.19
N ILE A 96 -2.65 -6.38 12.91
CA ILE A 96 -1.97 -7.25 11.96
C ILE A 96 -1.59 -6.50 10.68
N CYS A 97 -0.57 -6.98 10.00
CA CYS A 97 -0.15 -6.46 8.70
C CYS A 97 0.20 -7.60 7.73
N CYS A 98 0.47 -7.26 6.48
CA CYS A 98 0.83 -8.22 5.43
C CYS A 98 -0.14 -9.40 5.32
N LEU A 99 -1.43 -9.10 5.39
CA LEU A 99 -2.53 -10.05 5.45
C LEU A 99 -2.75 -10.75 4.10
N GLU A 100 -2.93 -12.07 4.11
CA GLU A 100 -3.35 -12.84 2.94
C GLU A 100 -4.83 -12.62 2.62
N GLU A 101 -5.15 -12.47 1.35
CA GLU A 101 -6.53 -12.40 0.86
C GLU A 101 -7.12 -13.80 0.64
N LYS A 102 -6.30 -14.70 0.10
CA LYS A 102 -6.58 -16.15 -0.03
C LYS A 102 -5.44 -16.91 0.63
N PRO A 103 -5.68 -18.09 1.20
CA PRO A 103 -4.62 -18.91 1.79
C PRO A 103 -3.49 -19.16 0.79
N GLY A 104 -2.25 -18.88 1.19
CA GLY A 104 -1.06 -19.11 0.37
C GLY A 104 -0.72 -18.02 -0.66
N ASP A 105 -1.43 -16.87 -0.69
CA ASP A 105 -1.15 -15.77 -1.62
C ASP A 105 0.05 -14.88 -1.20
N ARG A 106 0.68 -15.19 -0.09
CA ARG A 106 1.90 -14.55 0.43
C ARG A 106 1.72 -13.09 0.88
N GLY A 107 0.50 -12.69 1.17
CA GLY A 107 0.16 -11.36 1.68
C GLY A 107 -0.08 -10.33 0.60
N LYS A 108 -1.27 -9.76 0.60
CA LYS A 108 -1.72 -8.73 -0.33
C LYS A 108 -2.26 -7.48 0.37
N LEU A 109 -2.89 -7.62 1.52
CA LEU A 109 -3.59 -6.56 2.23
C LEU A 109 -2.72 -5.94 3.33
N ALA A 110 -2.98 -4.68 3.70
CA ALA A 110 -2.30 -3.95 4.77
C ALA A 110 -0.76 -3.97 4.66
N ARG A 111 -0.19 -3.61 3.50
CA ARG A 111 1.25 -3.70 3.22
C ARG A 111 1.96 -2.35 3.08
N ALA A 112 1.22 -1.25 2.96
CA ALA A 112 1.83 0.06 2.82
C ALA A 112 2.44 0.54 4.16
N SER A 113 3.50 1.36 4.07
CA SER A 113 4.23 1.88 5.24
C SER A 113 3.28 2.50 6.28
N GLY A 114 3.41 2.07 7.53
CA GLY A 114 2.61 2.56 8.65
C GLY A 114 1.18 2.03 8.72
N ASN A 115 0.77 1.19 7.77
CA ASN A 115 -0.58 0.65 7.73
C ASN A 115 -0.69 -0.67 8.50
N TYR A 116 -1.90 -0.94 8.98
CA TYR A 116 -2.27 -2.17 9.67
C TYR A 116 -3.74 -2.48 9.40
N ALA A 117 -4.15 -3.67 9.73
CA ALA A 117 -5.54 -4.08 9.79
C ALA A 117 -5.84 -4.57 11.21
N THR A 118 -7.11 -4.58 11.60
CA THR A 118 -7.53 -5.03 12.94
C THR A 118 -8.48 -6.20 12.78
N VAL A 119 -8.27 -7.27 13.54
CA VAL A 119 -9.20 -8.39 13.64
C VAL A 119 -10.41 -7.93 14.44
N ILE A 120 -11.61 -8.04 13.87
CA ILE A 120 -12.85 -7.60 14.52
C ILE A 120 -13.50 -8.77 15.28
N SER A 121 -13.72 -9.88 14.55
CA SER A 121 -14.42 -11.05 15.11
C SER A 121 -14.06 -12.32 14.35
N HIS A 122 -14.29 -13.46 15.00
CA HIS A 122 -14.16 -14.78 14.42
C HIS A 122 -15.50 -15.50 14.42
N ASN A 123 -15.75 -16.27 13.36
CA ASN A 123 -16.83 -17.23 13.31
C ASN A 123 -16.23 -18.64 13.22
N PRO A 124 -16.25 -19.41 14.31
CA PRO A 124 -15.66 -20.75 14.33
C PRO A 124 -16.42 -21.75 13.43
N GLU A 125 -17.73 -21.62 13.31
CA GLU A 125 -18.58 -22.52 12.52
C GLU A 125 -18.24 -22.44 11.04
N THR A 126 -18.14 -21.20 10.49
CA THR A 126 -17.85 -20.98 9.07
C THR A 126 -16.34 -20.92 8.77
N LYS A 127 -15.49 -21.00 9.79
CA LYS A 127 -14.01 -20.83 9.69
C LYS A 127 -13.63 -19.54 8.97
N LYS A 128 -14.36 -18.44 9.26
CA LYS A 128 -14.14 -17.12 8.69
C LYS A 128 -13.83 -16.09 9.78
N SER A 129 -13.04 -15.10 9.44
CA SER A 129 -12.70 -13.98 10.31
C SER A 129 -13.02 -12.65 9.64
N ARG A 130 -13.56 -11.70 10.41
CA ARG A 130 -13.88 -10.34 9.95
C ARG A 130 -12.74 -9.41 10.34
N VAL A 131 -12.23 -8.66 9.35
CA VAL A 131 -11.06 -7.78 9.52
C VAL A 131 -11.38 -6.39 9.02
N LYS A 132 -10.98 -5.35 9.78
CA LYS A 132 -11.03 -3.95 9.35
C LYS A 132 -9.73 -3.59 8.64
N LEU A 133 -9.82 -3.19 7.37
CA LEU A 133 -8.68 -2.78 6.56
C LEU A 133 -8.30 -1.30 6.79
N PRO A 134 -7.09 -0.86 6.37
CA PRO A 134 -6.66 0.54 6.50
C PRO A 134 -7.57 1.55 5.80
N SER A 135 -8.31 1.13 4.78
CA SER A 135 -9.33 1.95 4.10
C SER A 135 -10.59 2.19 4.92
N GLY A 136 -10.73 1.53 6.09
CA GLY A 136 -11.94 1.53 6.90
C GLY A 136 -12.95 0.45 6.50
N SER A 137 -12.79 -0.19 5.34
CA SER A 137 -13.68 -1.27 4.90
C SER A 137 -13.51 -2.53 5.75
N LYS A 138 -14.60 -3.20 6.03
CA LYS A 138 -14.64 -4.49 6.71
C LYS A 138 -14.65 -5.60 5.65
N LYS A 139 -13.81 -6.61 5.80
CA LYS A 139 -13.72 -7.75 4.87
C LYS A 139 -13.77 -9.06 5.65
N VAL A 140 -14.55 -10.00 5.14
CA VAL A 140 -14.61 -11.38 5.66
C VAL A 140 -13.66 -12.24 4.83
N ILE A 141 -12.78 -12.95 5.51
CA ILE A 141 -11.73 -13.79 4.92
C ILE A 141 -11.64 -15.12 5.66
N SER A 142 -10.96 -16.10 5.07
CA SER A 142 -10.74 -17.41 5.74
C SER A 142 -9.87 -17.24 7.00
N SER A 143 -10.22 -17.92 8.07
CA SER A 143 -9.41 -17.94 9.31
C SER A 143 -8.05 -18.62 9.14
N ALA A 144 -7.86 -19.41 8.10
CA ALA A 144 -6.58 -20.02 7.74
C ALA A 144 -5.60 -19.06 7.06
N ASN A 145 -6.04 -17.86 6.66
CA ASN A 145 -5.17 -16.86 6.07
C ASN A 145 -4.12 -16.39 7.08
N ARG A 146 -2.87 -16.29 6.63
CA ARG A 146 -1.76 -15.85 7.47
C ARG A 146 -1.67 -14.31 7.49
N ALA A 147 -1.24 -13.78 8.61
CA ALA A 147 -0.90 -12.38 8.78
C ALA A 147 0.30 -12.23 9.70
N VAL A 148 0.95 -11.08 9.68
CA VAL A 148 2.03 -10.71 10.59
C VAL A 148 1.47 -9.85 11.70
N VAL A 149 1.76 -10.18 12.95
CA VAL A 149 1.37 -9.37 14.10
C VAL A 149 2.15 -8.05 14.11
N GLY A 150 1.46 -6.92 14.20
CA GLY A 150 2.06 -5.59 14.29
C GLY A 150 1.74 -4.68 13.09
N VAL A 151 2.52 -3.65 12.94
CA VAL A 151 2.34 -2.55 11.97
C VAL A 151 3.47 -2.56 10.95
N VAL A 152 3.18 -2.17 9.71
CA VAL A 152 4.21 -2.05 8.66
C VAL A 152 5.16 -0.90 9.01
N ALA A 153 6.47 -1.16 8.99
CA ALA A 153 7.49 -0.17 9.26
C ALA A 153 7.45 1.03 8.29
N GLY A 154 7.87 2.20 8.77
CA GLY A 154 7.99 3.42 7.96
C GLY A 154 6.74 4.29 7.97
N GLY A 155 5.89 4.22 8.98
CA GLY A 155 4.82 5.18 9.26
C GLY A 155 5.34 6.59 9.49
N GLY A 156 4.47 7.60 9.36
CA GLY A 156 4.82 9.01 9.56
C GLY A 156 5.70 9.64 8.47
N ARG A 157 6.08 8.89 7.43
CA ARG A 157 6.97 9.41 6.37
C ARG A 157 6.37 10.59 5.60
N ILE A 158 5.06 10.63 5.46
CA ILE A 158 4.34 11.69 4.75
C ILE A 158 4.12 12.93 5.62
N ASP A 159 4.18 12.79 6.95
CA ASP A 159 3.90 13.87 7.90
C ASP A 159 5.04 14.89 7.92
N LYS A 160 6.25 14.45 7.60
CA LYS A 160 7.42 15.31 7.52
C LYS A 160 7.48 16.04 6.18
N PRO A 161 7.37 17.38 6.15
CA PRO A 161 7.45 18.17 4.92
C PRO A 161 8.84 18.08 4.28
N ILE A 162 8.89 18.18 2.95
CA ILE A 162 10.15 18.10 2.20
C ILE A 162 11.03 19.34 2.42
N LEU A 163 10.43 20.51 2.56
CA LEU A 163 10.99 21.84 2.83
C LEU A 163 11.90 22.40 1.74
N LYS A 164 12.77 21.62 1.10
CA LYS A 164 13.74 22.13 0.12
C LYS A 164 13.87 21.28 -1.13
N ALA A 165 14.23 21.93 -2.23
CA ALA A 165 14.40 21.32 -3.55
C ALA A 165 15.40 20.16 -3.56
N GLY A 166 16.52 20.28 -2.83
CA GLY A 166 17.52 19.20 -2.74
C GLY A 166 16.96 17.90 -2.16
N ARG A 167 16.08 17.96 -1.16
CA ARG A 167 15.40 16.78 -0.62
C ARG A 167 14.43 16.15 -1.63
N ALA A 168 13.69 16.98 -2.38
CA ALA A 168 12.82 16.51 -3.46
C ALA A 168 13.64 15.84 -4.56
N TYR A 169 14.74 16.46 -5.00
CA TYR A 169 15.65 15.88 -5.99
C TYR A 169 16.13 14.49 -5.60
N HIS A 170 16.71 14.33 -4.42
CA HIS A 170 17.21 13.04 -3.95
C HIS A 170 16.10 11.99 -3.77
N LYS A 171 14.92 12.42 -3.29
CA LYS A 171 13.74 11.53 -3.16
C LYS A 171 13.32 10.95 -4.49
N TYR A 172 13.23 11.77 -5.53
CA TYR A 172 12.72 11.34 -6.83
C TYR A 172 13.80 10.69 -7.70
N LYS A 173 15.07 11.11 -7.59
CA LYS A 173 16.20 10.42 -8.25
C LYS A 173 16.27 8.94 -7.93
N ALA A 174 15.98 8.56 -6.68
CA ALA A 174 15.96 7.15 -6.26
C ALA A 174 14.75 6.36 -6.78
N LYS A 175 13.67 7.02 -7.21
CA LYS A 175 12.41 6.37 -7.60
C LYS A 175 12.20 6.29 -9.09
N ARG A 176 12.05 7.43 -9.73
CA ARG A 176 11.81 7.60 -11.16
C ARG A 176 12.01 9.06 -11.56
N ASN A 177 12.08 9.29 -12.85
CA ASN A 177 12.17 10.62 -13.40
C ASN A 177 10.79 11.33 -13.39
N CYS A 178 10.46 12.06 -12.33
CA CYS A 178 9.18 12.77 -12.21
C CYS A 178 9.30 14.17 -11.59
N TRP A 179 10.50 14.61 -11.28
CA TRP A 179 10.77 15.92 -10.71
C TRP A 179 12.01 16.55 -11.36
N PRO A 180 12.09 17.89 -11.63
CA PRO A 180 11.05 18.89 -11.38
C PRO A 180 9.83 18.73 -12.28
N ARG A 181 8.71 19.33 -11.89
CA ARG A 181 7.45 19.29 -12.63
C ARG A 181 7.00 20.68 -13.01
N VAL A 182 6.93 20.95 -14.30
CA VAL A 182 6.40 22.20 -14.84
C VAL A 182 4.88 22.18 -14.77
N ARG A 183 4.29 23.30 -14.36
CA ARG A 183 2.82 23.48 -14.33
C ARG A 183 2.31 23.61 -15.76
N GLY A 184 1.19 22.98 -16.08
CA GLY A 184 0.57 23.07 -17.41
C GLY A 184 0.19 24.49 -17.82
N VAL A 185 -0.20 25.33 -16.84
CA VAL A 185 -0.55 26.76 -17.07
C VAL A 185 0.68 27.63 -17.47
N ALA A 186 1.90 27.19 -17.17
CA ALA A 186 3.13 27.86 -17.56
C ALA A 186 3.67 27.44 -18.94
N MET A 187 2.94 26.59 -19.64
CA MET A 187 3.28 26.09 -20.97
C MET A 187 2.47 26.80 -22.04
N ASN A 188 2.84 26.55 -23.32
CA ASN A 188 2.07 27.02 -24.45
C ASN A 188 0.85 26.13 -24.73
N PRO A 189 -0.19 26.64 -25.45
CA PRO A 189 -1.39 25.86 -25.77
C PRO A 189 -1.11 24.56 -26.52
N VAL A 190 -0.05 24.54 -27.33
CA VAL A 190 0.40 23.35 -28.08
C VAL A 190 0.89 22.24 -27.15
N GLU A 191 1.45 22.58 -26.00
CA GLU A 191 2.13 21.66 -25.09
C GLU A 191 1.24 21.14 -23.96
N HIS A 192 0.17 21.88 -23.65
CA HIS A 192 -0.74 21.48 -22.57
C HIS A 192 -2.12 22.12 -22.73
N PRO A 193 -3.24 21.41 -22.43
CA PRO A 193 -4.61 21.98 -22.51
C PRO A 193 -4.85 23.21 -21.62
N PHE A 194 -4.03 23.44 -20.61
CA PHE A 194 -4.11 24.60 -19.69
C PHE A 194 -3.12 25.69 -20.03
N GLY A 195 -2.36 25.53 -21.11
CA GLY A 195 -1.35 26.51 -21.52
C GLY A 195 -1.93 27.71 -22.24
N GLY A 196 -1.10 28.72 -22.37
CA GLY A 196 -1.42 29.98 -23.06
C GLY A 196 -2.13 31.03 -22.22
N GLY A 197 -2.50 32.14 -22.85
CA GLY A 197 -3.11 33.30 -22.21
C GLY A 197 -2.10 34.34 -21.70
N ASN A 198 -2.60 35.54 -21.39
CA ASN A 198 -1.78 36.64 -20.87
C ASN A 198 -1.35 36.41 -19.40
N HIS A 199 -2.16 35.70 -18.64
CA HIS A 199 -1.89 35.32 -17.26
C HIS A 199 -1.97 33.80 -17.08
N GLN A 200 -1.25 33.28 -16.09
CA GLN A 200 -1.27 31.84 -15.79
C GLN A 200 -2.60 31.45 -15.14
N HIS A 201 -3.57 31.08 -15.95
CA HIS A 201 -4.90 30.63 -15.53
C HIS A 201 -5.36 29.48 -16.45
N ILE A 202 -6.31 28.68 -15.97
CA ILE A 202 -6.81 27.54 -16.76
C ILE A 202 -7.77 28.02 -17.87
N GLY A 203 -8.60 29.04 -17.59
CA GLY A 203 -9.55 29.64 -18.51
C GLY A 203 -10.72 28.72 -18.91
N LYS A 204 -10.81 27.54 -18.33
CA LYS A 204 -11.84 26.52 -18.56
C LYS A 204 -12.02 25.68 -17.30
N PRO A 205 -13.08 24.86 -17.18
CA PRO A 205 -13.24 23.96 -16.05
C PRO A 205 -12.01 23.04 -15.88
N SER A 206 -11.51 22.92 -14.64
CA SER A 206 -10.39 22.03 -14.32
C SER A 206 -10.84 20.56 -14.19
N THR A 207 -12.14 20.32 -14.03
CA THR A 207 -12.74 18.99 -14.01
C THR A 207 -12.89 18.45 -15.43
N ILE A 208 -12.66 17.14 -15.59
CA ILE A 208 -12.81 16.46 -16.87
C ILE A 208 -13.46 15.09 -16.67
N ARG A 209 -14.22 14.64 -17.63
CA ARG A 209 -14.83 13.31 -17.60
C ARG A 209 -13.78 12.20 -17.71
N ARG A 210 -14.13 10.99 -17.29
CA ARG A 210 -13.21 9.84 -17.29
C ARG A 210 -12.83 9.34 -18.68
N ASP A 211 -13.75 9.45 -19.62
CA ASP A 211 -13.62 8.99 -21.01
C ASP A 211 -13.02 10.03 -21.95
N ALA A 212 -12.51 11.14 -21.42
CA ALA A 212 -11.84 12.14 -22.24
C ALA A 212 -10.65 11.54 -23.01
N PRO A 213 -10.41 11.99 -24.28
CA PRO A 213 -9.32 11.50 -25.10
C PRO A 213 -7.94 11.74 -24.45
N ALA A 214 -6.99 10.89 -24.80
CA ALA A 214 -5.59 11.10 -24.43
C ALA A 214 -5.10 12.48 -24.92
N GLY A 215 -4.32 13.17 -24.09
CA GLY A 215 -3.88 14.54 -24.36
C GLY A 215 -4.84 15.61 -23.80
N ARG A 216 -6.14 15.40 -23.86
CA ARG A 216 -7.12 16.28 -23.21
C ARG A 216 -7.40 15.90 -21.75
N LYS A 217 -7.22 14.64 -21.37
CA LYS A 217 -7.48 14.15 -20.02
C LYS A 217 -6.45 14.70 -19.01
N VAL A 218 -6.67 15.92 -18.56
CA VAL A 218 -5.81 16.63 -17.59
C VAL A 218 -6.67 17.31 -16.52
N GLY A 219 -6.07 17.67 -15.41
CA GLY A 219 -6.77 18.30 -14.30
C GLY A 219 -7.43 17.30 -13.35
N LEU A 220 -8.60 17.63 -12.85
CA LEU A 220 -9.37 16.82 -11.91
C LEU A 220 -10.22 15.78 -12.67
N ILE A 221 -9.65 14.61 -12.89
CA ILE A 221 -10.29 13.55 -13.68
C ILE A 221 -11.42 12.91 -12.90
N ALA A 222 -12.62 12.91 -13.47
CA ALA A 222 -13.84 12.35 -12.91
C ALA A 222 -14.14 12.84 -11.48
N ALA A 223 -13.80 14.07 -11.16
CA ALA A 223 -14.09 14.65 -9.86
C ALA A 223 -15.63 14.79 -9.68
N ARG A 224 -16.13 14.20 -8.60
CA ARG A 224 -17.57 14.28 -8.28
C ARG A 224 -17.94 15.63 -7.66
N ARG A 225 -16.97 16.28 -7.01
CA ARG A 225 -17.08 17.62 -6.43
C ARG A 225 -15.71 18.27 -6.29
N THR A 226 -15.68 19.56 -6.20
CA THR A 226 -14.48 20.39 -5.94
C THR A 226 -14.75 21.30 -4.74
N GLY A 227 -13.74 22.06 -4.33
CA GLY A 227 -13.81 22.97 -3.21
C GLY A 227 -13.54 22.27 -1.86
N ARG A 228 -13.58 23.08 -0.79
CA ARG A 228 -13.35 22.61 0.58
C ARG A 228 -14.53 21.77 1.07
N LEU A 229 -14.26 20.57 1.56
CA LEU A 229 -15.25 19.75 2.25
C LEU A 229 -15.51 20.36 3.63
N ARG A 230 -16.73 20.81 3.88
CA ARG A 230 -17.22 21.21 5.19
C ARG A 230 -18.11 20.12 5.74
N GLY A 231 -18.00 19.83 7.05
CA GLY A 231 -18.74 18.78 7.75
C GLY A 231 -18.10 17.39 7.63
N THR A 232 -18.54 16.49 8.49
CA THR A 232 -18.08 15.09 8.54
C THR A 232 -18.74 14.30 7.42
N LYS A 233 -17.94 13.58 6.63
CA LYS A 233 -18.47 12.61 5.68
C LYS A 233 -18.94 11.40 6.48
N THR A 234 -20.22 11.26 6.71
CA THR A 234 -20.80 10.04 7.26
C THR A 234 -20.56 8.90 6.26
N VAL A 235 -19.66 8.01 6.60
CA VAL A 235 -19.53 6.74 5.90
C VAL A 235 -20.68 5.90 6.37
N GLN A 236 -21.73 5.75 5.56
CA GLN A 236 -22.73 4.72 5.82
C GLN A 236 -22.00 3.39 5.84
N GLU A 237 -21.96 2.76 6.99
CA GLU A 237 -21.50 1.38 7.11
C GLU A 237 -22.48 0.53 6.28
N LYS A 238 -22.02 0.02 5.17
CA LYS A 238 -22.77 -1.05 4.50
C LYS A 238 -22.69 -2.24 5.44
N GLU A 239 -23.80 -2.54 6.07
CA GLU A 239 -24.02 -3.84 6.70
C GLU A 239 -23.99 -4.88 5.59
N ASN A 240 -22.92 -5.66 5.56
CA ASN A 240 -22.80 -6.89 4.77
C ASN A 240 -22.56 -8.03 5.74
#